data_2b3bf28f4183af07f70829f1f96c5d04
#
_entry.id   2b3bf28f4183af07f70829f1f96c5d04
#
_cell.length_a   1.000
_cell.length_b   1.000
_cell.length_c   1.000
_cell.angle_alpha   90.00
_cell.angle_beta   90.00
_cell.angle_gamma   90.00
#
_symmetry.space_group_name_H-M   'P 1'
#
loop_
_entity.id
_entity.type
_entity.pdbx_description
1 polymer ?
#
loop_
_entity_poly.entity_id
_entity_poly.type
_entity_poly.pdbx_seq_one_letter_code
_entity_poly.pdbx_strand_id
1 'polypeptide(L)'
;MNNLERSDPSQEIEGPGPVDSAEPKTTNIQEAVRVDIALPNTSSPSQIFTPGREEYLNLCVPLYQAALKGKWKDAEVIIDRNNHIVRAAVTRNQETTLHIAAATKHKTFVKHLLTKMSKSDLALKNKDDNTAICFAAASGTKKIAEMMVDKNEDLPMIRGNGKVTPLYMAALFGHRKMVLYLYDKTDFERLGDSELVDLFHAIIGADIYDVALRMFEWKQSLATSQNSSREIALHLMARKPTAIGRERQLNIFKRLANSSLYFEDKMMGLAHQLVDSMWKLVVKLPEPKVSELLRTPTRLLFDAASSGNVEFLVILIRAYPDLLWKVDEKNQSLFHIAALNRHESIFNIIYELGSIKDLIAAYKEAVKKIVPHSYIKAKNSKGEVAQDLFTEKHKELRKEGEKWMKDTATSCMLVSTLIATVVFAAPFTVPGGINDTTGFPILKNKVWFNVFLLSDAVALFSSSISIVIFLSILTSRYAEDDFLVSLPSRLMLDWSFAWNLTLLICLAFIISLSFALLHVKLWFDTLRSAYWSKYLFQSRSRRLYL
;
A
#
# COMPACT_ATOMS: atom_id res chain seq x y z
N MET A 1 -17.60 65.38 -20.98
CA MET A 1 -18.86 64.67 -21.32
C MET A 1 -18.60 63.19 -21.19
N ASN A 2 -19.37 62.60 -20.29
CA ASN A 2 -19.61 61.17 -20.03
C ASN A 2 -18.51 60.28 -19.44
N ASN A 3 -18.63 60.14 -18.17
CA ASN A 3 -18.58 58.99 -17.28
C ASN A 3 -18.42 57.60 -17.94
N LEU A 4 -17.40 56.89 -17.52
CA LEU A 4 -17.41 55.41 -17.46
C LEU A 4 -16.77 54.97 -16.14
N GLU A 5 -17.58 54.31 -15.36
CA GLU A 5 -17.31 53.76 -14.06
C GLU A 5 -16.21 52.69 -14.10
N ARG A 6 -15.34 52.74 -13.10
CA ARG A 6 -14.41 51.67 -12.74
C ARG A 6 -15.18 50.55 -12.06
N SER A 7 -15.21 49.38 -12.64
CA SER A 7 -15.52 48.13 -11.96
C SER A 7 -14.22 47.40 -11.61
N ASP A 8 -14.04 47.21 -10.33
CA ASP A 8 -12.97 46.47 -9.68
C ASP A 8 -13.12 44.95 -9.94
N PRO A 9 -12.11 44.21 -10.37
CA PRO A 9 -12.15 42.74 -10.44
C PRO A 9 -11.23 42.14 -9.40
N SER A 10 -11.66 42.09 -8.15
CA SER A 10 -11.12 41.18 -7.15
C SER A 10 -12.11 40.03 -6.92
N GLN A 11 -12.12 39.06 -7.80
CA GLN A 11 -12.61 37.73 -7.51
C GLN A 11 -11.41 36.78 -7.47
N GLU A 12 -11.00 36.43 -6.25
CA GLU A 12 -10.12 35.30 -5.96
C GLU A 12 -10.76 34.02 -6.49
N ILE A 13 -10.08 33.39 -7.44
CA ILE A 13 -10.40 32.01 -7.85
C ILE A 13 -9.73 31.11 -6.83
N GLU A 14 -10.52 30.60 -5.89
CA GLU A 14 -10.13 29.46 -5.04
C GLU A 14 -9.74 28.29 -5.94
N GLY A 15 -8.50 27.86 -5.85
CA GLY A 15 -8.01 26.63 -6.46
C GLY A 15 -8.70 25.41 -5.82
N PRO A 16 -8.87 24.30 -6.57
CA PRO A 16 -9.43 23.09 -5.99
C PRO A 16 -8.52 22.56 -4.88
N GLY A 17 -9.08 22.44 -3.70
CA GLY A 17 -8.47 21.80 -2.54
C GLY A 17 -8.04 20.34 -2.84
N PRO A 18 -7.19 19.75 -2.01
CA PRO A 18 -6.71 18.40 -2.21
C PRO A 18 -7.91 17.44 -2.26
N VAL A 19 -7.93 16.62 -3.30
CA VAL A 19 -8.89 15.53 -3.45
C VAL A 19 -8.63 14.55 -2.30
N ASP A 20 -9.49 14.58 -1.30
CA ASP A 20 -9.57 13.56 -0.26
C ASP A 20 -9.67 12.20 -0.95
N SER A 21 -8.72 11.34 -0.67
CA SER A 21 -8.80 9.91 -0.93
C SER A 21 -9.97 9.38 -0.11
N ALA A 22 -11.12 9.24 -0.74
CA ALA A 22 -12.29 8.63 -0.12
C ALA A 22 -11.96 7.18 0.18
N GLU A 23 -11.51 6.91 1.40
CA GLU A 23 -11.66 5.61 2.02
C GLU A 23 -13.15 5.24 1.98
N PRO A 24 -13.52 4.00 1.63
CA PRO A 24 -14.90 3.57 1.67
C PRO A 24 -15.38 3.73 3.12
N LYS A 25 -16.29 4.68 3.33
CA LYS A 25 -16.95 4.86 4.63
C LYS A 25 -17.60 3.54 5.00
N THR A 26 -16.96 2.79 5.88
CA THR A 26 -17.59 1.73 6.66
C THR A 26 -18.69 2.41 7.46
N THR A 27 -19.92 2.30 6.95
CA THR A 27 -21.11 2.75 7.68
C THR A 27 -21.14 1.93 8.96
N ASN A 28 -20.85 2.58 10.06
CA ASN A 28 -20.84 1.99 11.38
C ASN A 28 -22.27 1.55 11.68
N ILE A 29 -22.55 0.24 11.65
CA ILE A 29 -23.88 -0.35 11.93
C ILE A 29 -24.36 0.01 13.36
N GLN A 30 -23.48 0.57 14.20
CA GLN A 30 -23.77 0.96 15.56
C GLN A 30 -24.43 2.36 15.72
N GLU A 31 -24.37 3.25 14.69
CA GLU A 31 -24.91 4.62 14.81
C GLU A 31 -26.33 4.83 14.24
N ALA A 32 -26.91 3.83 13.59
CA ALA A 32 -28.23 3.95 12.94
C ALA A 32 -29.43 3.66 13.87
N VAL A 33 -29.38 4.01 15.15
CA VAL A 33 -30.50 3.84 16.08
C VAL A 33 -30.97 5.19 16.64
N ARG A 34 -31.69 5.97 15.82
CA ARG A 34 -32.68 6.94 16.30
C ARG A 34 -33.97 6.78 15.50
N VAL A 35 -35.02 6.48 16.22
CA VAL A 35 -36.30 6.01 15.74
C VAL A 35 -37.29 7.18 15.66
N ASP A 36 -37.86 7.41 14.48
CA ASP A 36 -39.18 8.08 14.34
C ASP A 36 -40.05 7.23 13.41
N ILE A 37 -41.22 6.83 13.89
CA ILE A 37 -42.07 5.81 13.30
C ILE A 37 -43.31 6.45 12.67
N ALA A 38 -43.52 6.20 11.39
CA ALA A 38 -44.84 6.33 10.74
C ALA A 38 -45.06 5.11 9.83
N LEU A 39 -46.19 4.42 10.03
CA LEU A 39 -46.57 3.16 9.40
C LEU A 39 -47.59 3.33 8.28
N PRO A 40 -47.56 2.54 7.19
CA PRO A 40 -48.77 2.08 6.51
C PRO A 40 -48.88 0.56 6.41
N ASN A 41 -50.08 0.06 6.57
CA ASN A 41 -50.49 -1.34 6.44
C ASN A 41 -50.68 -1.77 5.00
N THR A 42 -50.13 -2.93 4.61
CA THR A 42 -50.81 -3.92 3.72
C THR A 42 -49.94 -5.18 3.62
N SER A 43 -50.54 -6.34 3.78
CA SER A 43 -49.94 -7.66 3.83
C SER A 43 -50.20 -8.47 2.58
N SER A 44 -49.14 -9.00 1.99
CA SER A 44 -49.14 -10.10 1.02
C SER A 44 -48.23 -11.25 1.57
N PRO A 45 -48.52 -12.53 1.27
CA PRO A 45 -47.92 -13.67 1.99
C PRO A 45 -46.42 -13.88 1.81
N SER A 46 -45.75 -13.06 1.02
CA SER A 46 -44.30 -13.11 0.76
C SER A 46 -43.55 -11.83 1.09
N GLN A 47 -44.13 -10.94 1.90
CA GLN A 47 -43.52 -9.67 2.27
C GLN A 47 -43.21 -9.61 3.78
N ILE A 48 -42.22 -8.78 4.11
CA ILE A 48 -41.87 -8.47 5.49
C ILE A 48 -43.09 -7.73 6.10
N PHE A 49 -43.54 -8.24 7.23
CA PHE A 49 -44.64 -7.69 8.00
C PHE A 49 -44.13 -6.54 8.88
N THR A 50 -44.87 -5.42 8.86
CA THR A 50 -44.56 -4.27 9.74
C THR A 50 -45.57 -4.27 10.88
N PRO A 51 -45.14 -4.57 12.14
CA PRO A 51 -46.02 -4.68 13.29
C PRO A 51 -46.56 -3.32 13.72
N GLY A 52 -47.70 -3.32 14.42
CA GLY A 52 -48.24 -2.13 15.11
C GLY A 52 -47.27 -1.64 16.19
N ARG A 53 -47.42 -0.38 16.63
CA ARG A 53 -46.48 0.24 17.60
C ARG A 53 -46.32 -0.57 18.90
N GLU A 54 -47.41 -1.06 19.44
CA GLU A 54 -47.40 -1.83 20.68
C GLU A 54 -46.71 -3.18 20.51
N GLU A 55 -47.02 -3.89 19.44
CA GLU A 55 -46.38 -5.15 19.07
C GLU A 55 -44.88 -4.95 18.77
N TYR A 56 -44.54 -3.86 18.09
CA TYR A 56 -43.15 -3.50 17.84
C TYR A 56 -42.37 -3.32 19.14
N LEU A 57 -42.87 -2.53 20.08
CA LEU A 57 -42.19 -2.27 21.36
C LEU A 57 -42.09 -3.52 22.24
N ASN A 58 -43.14 -4.33 22.28
CA ASN A 58 -43.22 -5.47 23.19
C ASN A 58 -42.57 -6.75 22.66
N LEU A 59 -42.49 -6.92 21.34
CA LEU A 59 -41.96 -8.13 20.71
C LEU A 59 -40.71 -7.88 19.83
N CYS A 60 -40.78 -6.89 18.92
CA CYS A 60 -39.72 -6.67 17.94
C CYS A 60 -38.46 -6.06 18.57
N VAL A 61 -38.59 -5.11 19.48
CA VAL A 61 -37.43 -4.50 20.17
C VAL A 61 -36.68 -5.51 21.03
N PRO A 62 -37.32 -6.33 21.88
CA PRO A 62 -36.64 -7.41 22.61
C PRO A 62 -36.02 -8.45 21.66
N LEU A 63 -36.71 -8.81 20.58
CA LEU A 63 -36.23 -9.76 19.59
C LEU A 63 -34.99 -9.22 18.85
N TYR A 64 -35.00 -7.94 18.47
CA TYR A 64 -33.83 -7.25 17.92
C TYR A 64 -32.64 -7.28 18.87
N GLN A 65 -32.88 -6.95 20.16
CA GLN A 65 -31.83 -6.98 21.17
C GLN A 65 -31.27 -8.38 21.40
N ALA A 66 -32.13 -9.40 21.38
CA ALA A 66 -31.75 -10.81 21.51
C ALA A 66 -30.90 -11.25 20.31
N ALA A 67 -31.27 -10.85 19.07
CA ALA A 67 -30.51 -11.12 17.85
C ALA A 67 -29.15 -10.42 17.87
N LEU A 68 -29.13 -9.13 18.28
CA LEU A 68 -27.92 -8.34 18.37
C LEU A 68 -26.90 -8.92 19.36
N LYS A 69 -27.39 -9.45 20.49
CA LYS A 69 -26.55 -10.07 21.54
C LYS A 69 -26.34 -11.57 21.38
N GLY A 70 -26.99 -12.21 20.41
CA GLY A 70 -26.92 -13.65 20.17
C GLY A 70 -27.60 -14.50 21.26
N LYS A 71 -28.52 -13.92 22.04
CA LYS A 71 -29.23 -14.58 23.13
C LYS A 71 -30.46 -15.34 22.62
N TRP A 72 -30.26 -16.56 22.15
CA TRP A 72 -31.35 -17.37 21.59
C TRP A 72 -32.50 -17.62 22.56
N LYS A 73 -32.22 -17.93 23.83
CA LYS A 73 -33.26 -18.24 24.84
C LYS A 73 -34.27 -17.10 24.98
N ASP A 74 -33.82 -15.84 24.92
CA ASP A 74 -34.68 -14.67 25.03
C ASP A 74 -35.58 -14.53 23.77
N ALA A 75 -35.02 -14.83 22.60
CA ALA A 75 -35.75 -14.82 21.33
C ALA A 75 -36.74 -15.97 21.20
N GLU A 76 -36.39 -17.17 21.66
CA GLU A 76 -37.20 -18.39 21.59
C GLU A 76 -38.55 -18.21 22.27
N VAL A 77 -38.56 -17.64 23.47
CA VAL A 77 -39.82 -17.36 24.22
C VAL A 77 -40.76 -16.45 23.40
N ILE A 78 -40.23 -15.49 22.67
CA ILE A 78 -41.03 -14.55 21.86
C ILE A 78 -41.54 -15.25 20.60
N ILE A 79 -40.68 -16.00 19.92
CA ILE A 79 -40.99 -16.68 18.67
C ILE A 79 -42.00 -17.82 18.89
N ASP A 80 -41.87 -18.59 19.99
CA ASP A 80 -42.77 -19.70 20.28
C ASP A 80 -44.20 -19.23 20.63
N ARG A 81 -44.35 -18.02 21.15
CA ARG A 81 -45.65 -17.42 21.37
C ARG A 81 -46.29 -16.88 20.08
N ASN A 82 -45.46 -16.37 19.17
CA ASN A 82 -45.90 -15.72 17.94
C ASN A 82 -45.04 -16.13 16.76
N ASN A 83 -45.30 -17.28 16.17
CA ASN A 83 -44.41 -17.86 15.12
C ASN A 83 -44.28 -16.96 13.86
N HIS A 84 -45.29 -16.11 13.57
CA HIS A 84 -45.22 -15.16 12.45
C HIS A 84 -44.18 -14.03 12.65
N ILE A 85 -43.74 -13.79 13.90
CA ILE A 85 -42.79 -12.70 14.24
C ILE A 85 -41.42 -12.88 13.59
N VAL A 86 -41.07 -14.07 13.13
CA VAL A 86 -39.81 -14.33 12.38
C VAL A 86 -39.76 -13.55 11.07
N ARG A 87 -40.93 -13.11 10.53
CA ARG A 87 -41.04 -12.29 9.33
C ARG A 87 -41.21 -10.80 9.65
N ALA A 88 -41.30 -10.43 10.91
CA ALA A 88 -41.50 -9.05 11.30
C ALA A 88 -40.29 -8.19 11.04
N ALA A 89 -40.53 -6.95 10.63
CA ALA A 89 -39.52 -5.91 10.59
C ALA A 89 -39.13 -5.52 12.01
N VAL A 90 -37.86 -5.81 12.38
CA VAL A 90 -37.31 -5.43 13.70
C VAL A 90 -36.55 -4.10 13.65
N THR A 91 -36.35 -3.54 12.45
CA THR A 91 -35.72 -2.24 12.23
C THR A 91 -36.53 -1.37 11.28
N ARG A 92 -36.24 -0.05 11.26
CA ARG A 92 -36.84 0.92 10.33
C ARG A 92 -36.54 0.56 8.85
N ASN A 93 -35.42 -0.09 8.59
CA ASN A 93 -35.01 -0.53 7.25
C ASN A 93 -35.65 -1.87 6.84
N GLN A 94 -36.71 -2.29 7.56
CA GLN A 94 -37.41 -3.55 7.34
C GLN A 94 -36.52 -4.81 7.42
N GLU A 95 -35.47 -4.77 8.23
CA GLU A 95 -34.66 -5.94 8.47
C GLU A 95 -35.37 -6.89 9.44
N THR A 96 -35.35 -8.18 9.14
CA THR A 96 -35.86 -9.22 10.05
C THR A 96 -34.78 -9.63 11.05
N THR A 97 -35.18 -10.37 12.07
CA THR A 97 -34.27 -10.97 13.07
C THR A 97 -33.12 -11.74 12.42
N LEU A 98 -33.35 -12.41 11.28
CA LEU A 98 -32.33 -13.15 10.55
C LEU A 98 -31.28 -12.21 9.92
N HIS A 99 -31.67 -11.07 9.39
CA HIS A 99 -30.74 -10.06 8.86
C HIS A 99 -29.77 -9.60 9.96
N ILE A 100 -30.30 -9.27 11.14
CA ILE A 100 -29.50 -8.79 12.27
C ILE A 100 -28.56 -9.89 12.78
N ALA A 101 -29.08 -11.12 12.99
CA ALA A 101 -28.27 -12.22 13.48
C ALA A 101 -27.16 -12.64 12.50
N ALA A 102 -27.40 -12.51 11.18
CA ALA A 102 -26.41 -12.74 10.14
C ALA A 102 -25.32 -11.67 10.13
N ALA A 103 -25.71 -10.38 10.25
CA ALA A 103 -24.79 -9.26 10.34
C ALA A 103 -23.87 -9.35 11.56
N THR A 104 -24.44 -9.72 12.72
CA THR A 104 -23.73 -9.79 14.01
C THR A 104 -22.96 -11.10 14.24
N LYS A 105 -22.95 -12.01 13.25
CA LYS A 105 -22.15 -13.25 13.22
C LYS A 105 -22.56 -14.31 14.26
N HIS A 106 -23.78 -14.28 14.79
CA HIS A 106 -24.25 -15.20 15.82
C HIS A 106 -24.72 -16.55 15.25
N LYS A 107 -23.77 -17.45 14.99
CA LYS A 107 -23.98 -18.76 14.36
C LYS A 107 -25.01 -19.64 15.05
N THR A 108 -24.95 -19.74 16.39
CA THR A 108 -25.88 -20.55 17.19
C THR A 108 -27.29 -20.00 17.15
N PHE A 109 -27.43 -18.68 17.23
CA PHE A 109 -28.70 -17.98 17.10
C PHE A 109 -29.33 -18.26 15.73
N VAL A 110 -28.55 -18.04 14.65
CA VAL A 110 -29.02 -18.33 13.28
C VAL A 110 -29.42 -19.77 13.11
N LYS A 111 -28.62 -20.73 13.61
CA LYS A 111 -28.92 -22.17 13.54
C LYS A 111 -30.30 -22.49 14.11
N HIS A 112 -30.62 -22.00 15.30
CA HIS A 112 -31.93 -22.20 15.92
C HIS A 112 -33.06 -21.43 15.23
N LEU A 113 -32.80 -20.19 14.84
CA LEU A 113 -33.79 -19.39 14.12
C LEU A 113 -34.22 -20.06 12.81
N LEU A 114 -33.27 -20.64 12.07
CA LEU A 114 -33.54 -21.36 10.83
C LEU A 114 -34.50 -22.56 11.04
N THR A 115 -34.53 -23.19 12.21
CA THR A 115 -35.48 -24.29 12.47
C THR A 115 -36.93 -23.79 12.53
N LYS A 116 -37.14 -22.50 12.85
CA LYS A 116 -38.46 -21.86 12.95
C LYS A 116 -38.90 -21.14 11.68
N MET A 117 -38.04 -21.04 10.66
CA MET A 117 -38.31 -20.32 9.40
C MET A 117 -38.55 -21.31 8.24
N SER A 118 -39.38 -20.94 7.28
CA SER A 118 -39.57 -21.68 6.02
C SER A 118 -38.50 -21.30 4.97
N LYS A 119 -38.41 -22.04 3.86
CA LYS A 119 -37.52 -21.71 2.72
C LYS A 119 -37.80 -20.30 2.17
N SER A 120 -39.07 -19.90 2.08
CA SER A 120 -39.48 -18.57 1.59
C SER A 120 -39.09 -17.42 2.53
N ASP A 121 -39.05 -17.67 3.85
CA ASP A 121 -38.69 -16.62 4.83
C ASP A 121 -37.23 -16.17 4.71
N LEU A 122 -36.35 -17.05 4.21
CA LEU A 122 -34.94 -16.72 4.00
C LEU A 122 -34.74 -15.77 2.80
N ALA A 123 -35.69 -15.73 1.87
CA ALA A 123 -35.67 -14.87 0.70
C ALA A 123 -36.27 -13.47 0.93
N LEU A 124 -36.73 -13.19 2.16
CA LEU A 124 -37.27 -11.88 2.50
C LEU A 124 -36.22 -10.78 2.33
N LYS A 125 -36.63 -9.68 1.71
CA LYS A 125 -35.76 -8.53 1.39
C LYS A 125 -36.09 -7.37 2.29
N ASN A 126 -35.08 -6.69 2.81
CA ASN A 126 -35.24 -5.43 3.51
C ASN A 126 -35.59 -4.27 2.54
N LYS A 127 -35.72 -3.05 3.04
CA LYS A 127 -36.06 -1.86 2.25
C LYS A 127 -35.02 -1.57 1.14
N ASP A 128 -33.77 -2.01 1.31
CA ASP A 128 -32.70 -1.87 0.33
C ASP A 128 -32.59 -3.10 -0.58
N ASP A 129 -33.62 -3.91 -0.71
CA ASP A 129 -33.64 -5.16 -1.48
C ASP A 129 -32.65 -6.25 -1.02
N ASN A 130 -31.96 -6.09 0.10
CA ASN A 130 -31.00 -7.07 0.58
C ASN A 130 -31.69 -8.20 1.35
N THR A 131 -31.30 -9.43 1.07
CA THR A 131 -31.66 -10.61 1.85
C THR A 131 -30.65 -10.83 2.99
N ALA A 132 -31.00 -11.66 3.97
CA ALA A 132 -30.13 -11.96 5.10
C ALA A 132 -28.80 -12.62 4.69
N ILE A 133 -28.73 -13.33 3.54
CA ILE A 133 -27.47 -13.87 3.03
C ILE A 133 -26.52 -12.76 2.53
N CYS A 134 -27.04 -11.60 2.06
CA CYS A 134 -26.19 -10.45 1.74
C CYS A 134 -25.46 -9.94 2.98
N PHE A 135 -26.13 -9.91 4.13
CA PHE A 135 -25.54 -9.55 5.43
C PHE A 135 -24.53 -10.60 5.91
N ALA A 136 -24.81 -11.89 5.72
CA ALA A 136 -23.85 -12.95 6.00
C ALA A 136 -22.61 -12.85 5.10
N ALA A 137 -22.78 -12.50 3.83
CA ALA A 137 -21.71 -12.28 2.86
C ALA A 137 -20.86 -11.07 3.23
N ALA A 138 -21.50 -9.93 3.53
CA ALA A 138 -20.82 -8.71 3.98
C ALA A 138 -20.09 -8.90 5.32
N SER A 139 -20.64 -9.71 6.24
CA SER A 139 -19.99 -10.03 7.52
C SER A 139 -18.88 -11.07 7.42
N GLY A 140 -18.77 -11.79 6.29
CA GLY A 140 -17.77 -12.82 6.03
C GLY A 140 -17.99 -14.13 6.80
N THR A 141 -19.19 -14.38 7.35
CA THR A 141 -19.44 -15.54 8.19
C THR A 141 -19.91 -16.74 7.37
N LYS A 142 -18.96 -17.45 6.74
CA LYS A 142 -19.20 -18.60 5.85
C LYS A 142 -20.18 -19.63 6.46
N LYS A 143 -20.03 -19.98 7.76
CA LYS A 143 -20.90 -20.93 8.45
C LYS A 143 -22.38 -20.51 8.45
N ILE A 144 -22.69 -19.23 8.54
CA ILE A 144 -24.06 -18.72 8.48
C ILE A 144 -24.60 -18.86 7.04
N ALA A 145 -23.79 -18.48 6.05
CA ALA A 145 -24.17 -18.65 4.66
C ALA A 145 -24.41 -20.13 4.29
N GLU A 146 -23.55 -21.04 4.75
CA GLU A 146 -23.72 -22.49 4.58
C GLU A 146 -25.10 -22.94 5.07
N MET A 147 -25.42 -22.66 6.35
CA MET A 147 -26.70 -23.05 6.94
C MET A 147 -27.92 -22.47 6.21
N MET A 148 -27.79 -21.25 5.67
CA MET A 148 -28.86 -20.61 4.93
C MET A 148 -29.05 -21.23 3.54
N VAL A 149 -27.93 -21.48 2.81
CA VAL A 149 -27.96 -22.09 1.47
C VAL A 149 -28.40 -23.54 1.54
N ASP A 150 -27.96 -24.30 2.55
CA ASP A 150 -28.43 -25.68 2.77
C ASP A 150 -29.96 -25.76 2.92
N LYS A 151 -30.59 -24.72 3.47
CA LYS A 151 -32.04 -24.63 3.60
C LYS A 151 -32.73 -24.05 2.35
N ASN A 152 -32.07 -23.13 1.65
CA ASN A 152 -32.56 -22.51 0.42
C ASN A 152 -31.42 -22.31 -0.58
N GLU A 153 -31.27 -23.21 -1.53
CA GLU A 153 -30.22 -23.23 -2.54
C GLU A 153 -30.29 -22.06 -3.53
N ASP A 154 -31.44 -21.37 -3.63
CA ASP A 154 -31.63 -20.22 -4.54
C ASP A 154 -31.01 -18.92 -4.00
N LEU A 155 -30.71 -18.85 -2.70
CA LEU A 155 -30.24 -17.63 -2.04
C LEU A 155 -29.01 -16.97 -2.69
N PRO A 156 -27.98 -17.70 -3.17
CA PRO A 156 -26.84 -17.10 -3.82
C PRO A 156 -27.17 -16.32 -5.09
N MET A 157 -28.31 -16.63 -5.72
CA MET A 157 -28.77 -15.98 -6.96
C MET A 157 -29.78 -14.83 -6.70
N ILE A 158 -30.23 -14.64 -5.47
CA ILE A 158 -31.14 -13.54 -5.14
C ILE A 158 -30.33 -12.25 -5.04
N ARG A 159 -30.59 -11.35 -5.99
CA ARG A 159 -29.90 -10.06 -6.06
C ARG A 159 -30.39 -9.12 -4.94
N GLY A 160 -29.43 -8.45 -4.31
CA GLY A 160 -29.65 -7.40 -3.32
C GLY A 160 -29.64 -5.99 -3.91
N ASN A 161 -29.32 -5.00 -3.08
CA ASN A 161 -29.20 -3.60 -3.46
C ASN A 161 -28.29 -3.41 -4.67
N GLY A 162 -28.69 -2.55 -5.61
CA GLY A 162 -27.94 -2.32 -6.84
C GLY A 162 -27.89 -3.55 -7.79
N LYS A 163 -28.78 -4.53 -7.58
CA LYS A 163 -28.85 -5.79 -8.32
C LYS A 163 -27.62 -6.69 -8.16
N VAL A 164 -26.84 -6.50 -7.11
CA VAL A 164 -25.63 -7.29 -6.84
C VAL A 164 -25.93 -8.60 -6.15
N THR A 165 -25.12 -9.63 -6.42
CA THR A 165 -25.25 -10.95 -5.79
C THR A 165 -24.55 -10.98 -4.42
N PRO A 166 -24.90 -11.95 -3.54
CA PRO A 166 -24.15 -12.17 -2.30
C PRO A 166 -22.65 -12.45 -2.53
N LEU A 167 -22.29 -13.09 -3.66
CA LEU A 167 -20.90 -13.30 -4.06
C LEU A 167 -20.18 -11.98 -4.30
N TYR A 168 -20.81 -11.05 -5.01
CA TYR A 168 -20.25 -9.71 -5.21
C TYR A 168 -20.02 -8.97 -3.89
N MET A 169 -21.00 -9.03 -2.97
CA MET A 169 -20.87 -8.43 -1.63
C MET A 169 -19.68 -9.04 -0.87
N ALA A 170 -19.54 -10.37 -0.90
CA ALA A 170 -18.40 -11.05 -0.26
C ALA A 170 -17.06 -10.62 -0.85
N ALA A 171 -16.98 -10.41 -2.17
CA ALA A 171 -15.79 -9.92 -2.86
C ALA A 171 -15.49 -8.46 -2.49
N LEU A 172 -16.50 -7.59 -2.51
CA LEU A 172 -16.35 -6.17 -2.17
C LEU A 172 -15.76 -5.95 -0.77
N PHE A 173 -16.16 -6.80 0.21
CA PHE A 173 -15.64 -6.77 1.59
C PHE A 173 -14.38 -7.63 1.80
N GLY A 174 -13.81 -8.24 0.77
CA GLY A 174 -12.56 -8.99 0.82
C GLY A 174 -12.64 -10.32 1.60
N HIS A 175 -13.83 -10.90 1.76
CA HIS A 175 -14.03 -12.11 2.54
C HIS A 175 -13.72 -13.38 1.74
N ARG A 176 -12.45 -13.67 1.49
CA ARG A 176 -11.98 -14.77 0.64
C ARG A 176 -12.66 -16.13 0.89
N LYS A 177 -12.78 -16.54 2.16
CA LYS A 177 -13.43 -17.84 2.48
C LYS A 177 -14.91 -17.88 2.10
N MET A 178 -15.58 -16.75 2.17
CA MET A 178 -16.96 -16.56 1.73
C MET A 178 -17.05 -16.56 0.21
N VAL A 179 -16.13 -15.82 -0.45
CA VAL A 179 -16.05 -15.76 -1.91
C VAL A 179 -15.86 -17.17 -2.51
N LEU A 180 -14.91 -17.95 -2.00
CA LEU A 180 -14.69 -19.33 -2.45
C LEU A 180 -15.95 -20.19 -2.31
N TYR A 181 -16.67 -20.08 -1.20
CA TYR A 181 -17.89 -20.84 -0.97
C TYR A 181 -19.02 -20.43 -1.92
N LEU A 182 -19.28 -19.12 -2.03
CA LEU A 182 -20.37 -18.61 -2.87
C LEU A 182 -20.05 -18.74 -4.36
N TYR A 183 -18.77 -18.72 -4.76
CA TYR A 183 -18.35 -18.95 -6.13
C TYR A 183 -18.83 -20.31 -6.65
N ASP A 184 -18.65 -21.36 -5.84
CA ASP A 184 -19.07 -22.73 -6.20
C ASP A 184 -20.61 -22.92 -6.13
N LYS A 185 -21.36 -21.96 -5.56
CA LYS A 185 -22.82 -21.97 -5.42
C LYS A 185 -23.54 -20.98 -6.35
N THR A 186 -22.80 -20.16 -7.09
CA THR A 186 -23.35 -19.15 -8.00
C THR A 186 -23.40 -19.71 -9.43
N ASP A 187 -24.56 -19.60 -10.06
CA ASP A 187 -24.76 -19.92 -11.46
C ASP A 187 -24.38 -18.72 -12.34
N PHE A 188 -23.19 -18.76 -12.93
CA PHE A 188 -22.65 -17.67 -13.75
C PHE A 188 -23.39 -17.47 -15.08
N GLU A 189 -24.08 -18.49 -15.61
CA GLU A 189 -24.84 -18.37 -16.85
C GLU A 189 -26.08 -17.48 -16.68
N ARG A 190 -26.58 -17.34 -15.45
CA ARG A 190 -27.72 -16.48 -15.10
C ARG A 190 -27.32 -15.04 -14.79
N LEU A 191 -26.02 -14.73 -14.83
CA LEU A 191 -25.50 -13.38 -14.61
C LEU A 191 -25.34 -12.65 -15.95
N GLY A 192 -25.72 -11.37 -15.99
CA GLY A 192 -25.47 -10.52 -17.13
C GLY A 192 -23.98 -10.19 -17.32
N ASP A 193 -23.57 -9.85 -18.54
CA ASP A 193 -22.17 -9.51 -18.85
C ASP A 193 -21.63 -8.38 -17.97
N SER A 194 -22.42 -7.35 -17.71
CA SER A 194 -22.04 -6.23 -16.83
C SER A 194 -21.84 -6.71 -15.37
N GLU A 195 -22.75 -7.58 -14.86
CA GLU A 195 -22.61 -8.14 -13.50
C GLU A 195 -21.35 -9.00 -13.37
N LEU A 196 -20.98 -9.75 -14.42
CA LEU A 196 -19.76 -10.57 -14.45
C LEU A 196 -18.50 -9.70 -14.45
N VAL A 197 -18.51 -8.61 -15.20
CA VAL A 197 -17.38 -7.66 -15.23
C VAL A 197 -17.20 -7.00 -13.88
N ASP A 198 -18.27 -6.49 -13.27
CA ASP A 198 -18.22 -5.84 -11.96
C ASP A 198 -17.77 -6.83 -10.87
N LEU A 199 -18.26 -8.07 -10.91
CA LEU A 199 -17.82 -9.15 -10.02
C LEU A 199 -16.33 -9.46 -10.19
N PHE A 200 -15.85 -9.56 -11.43
CA PHE A 200 -14.44 -9.82 -11.74
C PHE A 200 -13.55 -8.70 -11.18
N HIS A 201 -13.97 -7.44 -11.37
CA HIS A 201 -13.26 -6.28 -10.81
C HIS A 201 -13.25 -6.29 -9.28
N ALA A 202 -14.37 -6.65 -8.63
CA ALA A 202 -14.45 -6.73 -7.18
C ALA A 202 -13.52 -7.83 -6.61
N ILE A 203 -13.45 -9.00 -7.26
CA ILE A 203 -12.57 -10.11 -6.89
C ILE A 203 -11.09 -9.72 -7.00
N ILE A 204 -10.70 -9.04 -8.10
CA ILE A 204 -9.35 -8.50 -8.28
C ILE A 204 -9.07 -7.40 -7.25
N GLY A 205 -10.07 -6.52 -7.01
CA GLY A 205 -10.00 -5.47 -5.99
C GLY A 205 -9.69 -6.00 -4.60
N ALA A 206 -10.21 -7.17 -4.27
CA ALA A 206 -10.02 -7.89 -3.00
C ALA A 206 -8.76 -8.77 -2.93
N ASP A 207 -7.90 -8.77 -3.94
CA ASP A 207 -6.68 -9.59 -4.03
C ASP A 207 -6.92 -11.12 -3.99
N ILE A 208 -8.08 -11.57 -4.49
CA ILE A 208 -8.47 -12.99 -4.53
C ILE A 208 -8.15 -13.57 -5.92
N TYR A 209 -6.86 -13.58 -6.27
CA TYR A 209 -6.39 -13.90 -7.63
C TYR A 209 -6.63 -15.33 -8.06
N ASP A 210 -6.73 -16.29 -7.15
CA ASP A 210 -7.07 -17.68 -7.46
C ASP A 210 -8.49 -17.83 -8.02
N VAL A 211 -9.45 -17.08 -7.47
CA VAL A 211 -10.82 -17.04 -7.98
C VAL A 211 -10.90 -16.20 -9.26
N ALA A 212 -10.17 -15.07 -9.30
CA ALA A 212 -10.11 -14.24 -10.51
C ALA A 212 -9.56 -15.05 -11.72
N LEU A 213 -8.52 -15.86 -11.51
CA LEU A 213 -7.95 -16.69 -12.57
C LEU A 213 -8.96 -17.77 -13.06
N ARG A 214 -9.63 -18.47 -12.14
CA ARG A 214 -10.70 -19.44 -12.49
C ARG A 214 -11.83 -18.78 -13.30
N MET A 215 -12.24 -17.58 -12.89
CA MET A 215 -13.28 -16.83 -13.59
C MET A 215 -12.83 -16.38 -14.98
N PHE A 216 -11.57 -15.94 -15.11
CA PHE A 216 -10.98 -15.58 -16.39
C PHE A 216 -10.81 -16.79 -17.32
N GLU A 217 -10.37 -17.95 -16.81
CA GLU A 217 -10.28 -19.21 -17.57
C GLU A 217 -11.64 -19.64 -18.11
N TRP A 218 -12.72 -19.47 -17.33
CA TRP A 218 -14.08 -19.75 -17.77
C TRP A 218 -14.56 -18.75 -18.83
N LYS A 219 -14.25 -17.45 -18.71
CA LYS A 219 -14.71 -16.42 -19.65
C LYS A 219 -13.59 -15.43 -19.99
N GLN A 220 -12.82 -15.74 -21.03
CA GLN A 220 -11.66 -14.94 -21.44
C GLN A 220 -12.01 -13.52 -21.91
N SER A 221 -13.25 -13.27 -22.36
CA SER A 221 -13.69 -11.92 -22.76
C SER A 221 -13.61 -10.89 -21.64
N LEU A 222 -13.54 -11.32 -20.37
CA LEU A 222 -13.36 -10.45 -19.21
C LEU A 222 -12.05 -9.63 -19.24
N ALA A 223 -11.03 -10.12 -19.98
CA ALA A 223 -9.79 -9.36 -20.18
C ALA A 223 -9.98 -7.99 -20.85
N THR A 224 -10.98 -7.91 -21.76
CA THR A 224 -11.22 -6.73 -22.60
C THR A 224 -12.54 -6.05 -22.30
N SER A 225 -13.36 -6.64 -21.43
CA SER A 225 -14.65 -6.08 -21.03
C SER A 225 -14.44 -4.90 -20.08
N GLN A 226 -15.16 -3.82 -20.34
CA GLN A 226 -15.10 -2.58 -19.56
C GLN A 226 -16.22 -2.55 -18.52
N ASN A 227 -15.92 -2.07 -17.32
CA ASN A 227 -16.92 -1.78 -16.28
C ASN A 227 -17.68 -0.48 -16.58
N SER A 228 -18.57 -0.07 -15.67
CA SER A 228 -19.32 1.20 -15.74
C SER A 228 -18.43 2.45 -15.87
N SER A 229 -17.21 2.39 -15.37
CA SER A 229 -16.20 3.45 -15.49
C SER A 229 -15.34 3.36 -16.76
N ARG A 230 -15.68 2.47 -17.69
CA ARG A 230 -14.90 2.13 -18.90
C ARG A 230 -13.51 1.56 -18.62
N GLU A 231 -13.25 1.07 -17.41
CA GLU A 231 -11.98 0.43 -17.06
C GLU A 231 -12.04 -1.07 -17.34
N ILE A 232 -10.94 -1.61 -17.87
CA ILE A 232 -10.69 -3.06 -17.92
C ILE A 232 -9.94 -3.48 -16.65
N ALA A 233 -9.95 -4.76 -16.33
CA ALA A 233 -9.30 -5.33 -15.14
C ALA A 233 -7.81 -4.97 -15.02
N LEU A 234 -7.10 -4.78 -16.14
CA LEU A 234 -5.70 -4.36 -16.15
C LEU A 234 -5.48 -2.97 -15.53
N HIS A 235 -6.45 -2.04 -15.59
CA HIS A 235 -6.32 -0.72 -14.92
C HIS A 235 -6.27 -0.86 -13.40
N LEU A 236 -7.08 -1.77 -12.83
CA LEU A 236 -7.01 -2.09 -11.40
C LEU A 236 -5.65 -2.67 -11.03
N MET A 237 -5.15 -3.61 -11.83
CA MET A 237 -3.86 -4.26 -11.60
C MET A 237 -2.68 -3.27 -11.74
N ALA A 238 -2.74 -2.32 -12.67
CA ALA A 238 -1.73 -1.27 -12.86
C ALA A 238 -1.51 -0.45 -11.57
N ARG A 239 -2.59 -0.16 -10.84
CA ARG A 239 -2.57 0.64 -9.60
C ARG A 239 -2.22 -0.14 -8.33
N LYS A 240 -1.91 -1.44 -8.44
CA LYS A 240 -1.57 -2.33 -7.30
C LYS A 240 -0.11 -2.82 -7.38
N PRO A 241 0.90 -2.00 -7.04
CA PRO A 241 2.31 -2.36 -7.20
C PRO A 241 2.74 -3.54 -6.30
N THR A 242 2.09 -3.72 -5.16
CA THR A 242 2.41 -4.81 -4.21
C THR A 242 1.75 -6.14 -4.57
N ALA A 243 0.75 -6.13 -5.45
CA ALA A 243 -0.02 -7.32 -5.79
C ALA A 243 0.70 -8.23 -6.79
N ILE A 244 1.56 -7.66 -7.64
CA ILE A 244 2.27 -8.37 -8.69
C ILE A 244 3.72 -8.49 -8.27
N GLY A 245 4.13 -9.68 -7.86
CA GLY A 245 5.52 -9.96 -7.48
C GLY A 245 6.02 -11.23 -8.17
N ARG A 246 7.34 -11.35 -8.28
CA ARG A 246 7.97 -12.62 -8.61
C ARG A 246 7.92 -13.50 -7.36
N GLU A 247 7.52 -14.75 -7.51
CA GLU A 247 7.59 -15.75 -6.44
C GLU A 247 9.00 -15.72 -5.83
N ARG A 248 9.10 -15.20 -4.59
CA ARG A 248 10.39 -15.19 -3.89
C ARG A 248 10.78 -16.63 -3.61
N GLN A 249 11.95 -17.05 -4.05
CA GLN A 249 12.53 -18.33 -3.62
C GLN A 249 12.86 -18.22 -2.12
N LEU A 250 11.85 -18.36 -1.29
CA LEU A 250 12.01 -18.43 0.16
C LEU A 250 12.69 -19.75 0.51
N ASN A 251 13.75 -19.69 1.32
CA ASN A 251 14.34 -20.87 1.91
C ASN A 251 13.27 -21.71 2.61
N ILE A 252 13.34 -23.03 2.45
CA ILE A 252 12.39 -24.02 2.97
C ILE A 252 12.06 -23.78 4.45
N PHE A 253 13.05 -23.34 5.25
CA PHE A 253 12.86 -22.97 6.66
C PHE A 253 11.95 -21.75 6.88
N LYS A 254 11.96 -20.74 6.00
CA LYS A 254 11.07 -19.59 6.09
C LYS A 254 9.65 -19.94 5.63
N ARG A 255 9.49 -20.87 4.68
CA ARG A 255 8.19 -21.43 4.27
C ARG A 255 7.49 -22.18 5.41
N LEU A 256 8.25 -22.95 6.18
CA LEU A 256 7.73 -23.69 7.34
C LEU A 256 7.41 -22.79 8.54
N ALA A 257 8.15 -21.70 8.72
CA ALA A 257 8.02 -20.82 9.87
C ALA A 257 6.88 -19.79 9.74
N ASN A 258 6.40 -19.47 8.52
CA ASN A 258 5.42 -18.40 8.35
C ASN A 258 4.44 -18.66 7.18
N SER A 259 3.32 -19.27 7.51
CA SER A 259 2.24 -19.60 6.55
C SER A 259 1.64 -18.37 5.84
N SER A 260 1.69 -17.20 6.46
CA SER A 260 1.19 -15.95 5.88
C SER A 260 2.05 -15.49 4.70
N LEU A 261 3.39 -15.52 4.85
CA LEU A 261 4.32 -15.15 3.78
C LEU A 261 4.23 -16.08 2.56
N TYR A 262 4.04 -17.39 2.81
CA TYR A 262 3.83 -18.35 1.73
C TYR A 262 2.55 -18.08 0.94
N PHE A 263 1.48 -17.70 1.65
CA PHE A 263 0.21 -17.37 1.01
C PHE A 263 0.31 -16.09 0.18
N GLU A 264 0.97 -15.05 0.68
CA GLU A 264 1.22 -13.80 -0.04
C GLU A 264 2.05 -14.03 -1.31
N ASP A 265 3.15 -14.80 -1.24
CA ASP A 265 3.97 -15.14 -2.41
C ASP A 265 3.17 -15.90 -3.46
N LYS A 266 2.31 -16.84 -3.04
CA LYS A 266 1.43 -17.58 -3.95
C LYS A 266 0.43 -16.65 -4.64
N MET A 267 -0.18 -15.71 -3.91
CA MET A 267 -1.12 -14.75 -4.49
C MET A 267 -0.42 -13.80 -5.48
N MET A 268 0.80 -13.36 -5.18
CA MET A 268 1.61 -12.58 -6.12
C MET A 268 1.91 -13.34 -7.43
N GLY A 269 2.24 -14.64 -7.34
CA GLY A 269 2.44 -15.49 -8.52
C GLY A 269 1.17 -15.62 -9.37
N LEU A 270 0.00 -15.80 -8.73
CA LEU A 270 -1.28 -15.85 -9.43
C LEU A 270 -1.68 -14.51 -10.05
N ALA A 271 -1.40 -13.40 -9.38
CA ALA A 271 -1.62 -12.07 -9.93
C ALA A 271 -0.77 -11.82 -11.18
N HIS A 272 0.52 -12.21 -11.14
CA HIS A 272 1.42 -12.15 -12.29
C HIS A 272 0.87 -12.98 -13.47
N GLN A 273 0.48 -14.22 -13.20
CA GLN A 273 -0.11 -15.12 -14.21
C GLN A 273 -1.38 -14.52 -14.82
N LEU A 274 -2.26 -13.94 -13.99
CA LEU A 274 -3.49 -13.31 -14.45
C LEU A 274 -3.22 -12.13 -15.39
N VAL A 275 -2.29 -11.23 -15.02
CA VAL A 275 -1.91 -10.08 -15.86
C VAL A 275 -1.31 -10.54 -17.18
N ASP A 276 -0.36 -11.48 -17.15
CA ASP A 276 0.28 -12.02 -18.35
C ASP A 276 -0.74 -12.65 -19.30
N SER A 277 -1.68 -13.45 -18.75
CA SER A 277 -2.72 -14.12 -19.54
C SER A 277 -3.72 -13.12 -20.14
N MET A 278 -4.18 -12.12 -19.37
CA MET A 278 -5.06 -11.07 -19.89
C MET A 278 -4.36 -10.23 -20.95
N TRP A 279 -3.10 -9.83 -20.71
CA TRP A 279 -2.34 -9.01 -21.64
C TRP A 279 -2.09 -9.71 -22.98
N LYS A 280 -1.78 -11.00 -22.97
CA LYS A 280 -1.65 -11.80 -24.20
C LYS A 280 -2.91 -11.80 -25.07
N LEU A 281 -4.09 -11.67 -24.49
CA LEU A 281 -5.34 -11.53 -25.25
C LEU A 281 -5.51 -10.12 -25.78
N VAL A 282 -5.19 -9.10 -24.98
CA VAL A 282 -5.30 -7.68 -25.39
C VAL A 282 -4.38 -7.40 -26.59
N VAL A 283 -3.13 -7.88 -26.56
CA VAL A 283 -2.16 -7.68 -27.67
C VAL A 283 -2.62 -8.30 -28.99
N LYS A 284 -3.47 -9.33 -28.95
CA LYS A 284 -4.02 -9.97 -30.16
C LYS A 284 -5.12 -9.12 -30.85
N LEU A 285 -5.62 -8.09 -30.18
CA LEU A 285 -6.61 -7.20 -30.76
C LEU A 285 -6.00 -6.29 -31.85
N PRO A 286 -6.79 -5.76 -32.78
CA PRO A 286 -6.33 -4.73 -33.73
C PRO A 286 -5.74 -3.52 -33.00
N GLU A 287 -4.64 -2.97 -33.55
CA GLU A 287 -3.90 -1.84 -32.96
C GLU A 287 -4.77 -0.65 -32.51
N PRO A 288 -5.80 -0.20 -33.27
CA PRO A 288 -6.66 0.88 -32.82
C PRO A 288 -7.37 0.55 -31.50
N LYS A 289 -7.79 -0.69 -31.32
CA LYS A 289 -8.50 -1.13 -30.09
C LYS A 289 -7.55 -1.28 -28.92
N VAL A 290 -6.34 -1.77 -29.15
CA VAL A 290 -5.28 -1.80 -28.11
C VAL A 290 -4.97 -0.38 -27.66
N SER A 291 -4.77 0.55 -28.62
CA SER A 291 -4.49 1.95 -28.30
C SER A 291 -5.64 2.63 -27.54
N GLU A 292 -6.88 2.32 -27.85
CA GLU A 292 -8.05 2.81 -27.14
C GLU A 292 -8.06 2.30 -25.68
N LEU A 293 -7.91 0.99 -25.48
CA LEU A 293 -7.89 0.37 -24.14
C LEU A 293 -6.73 0.87 -23.27
N LEU A 294 -5.60 1.24 -23.87
CA LEU A 294 -4.45 1.79 -23.13
C LEU A 294 -4.63 3.26 -22.72
N ARG A 295 -5.53 4.00 -23.40
CA ARG A 295 -5.74 5.44 -23.18
C ARG A 295 -6.98 5.77 -22.38
N THR A 296 -8.00 4.94 -22.43
CA THR A 296 -9.34 5.24 -21.91
C THR A 296 -9.75 4.24 -20.82
N PRO A 297 -10.28 4.65 -19.68
CA PRO A 297 -10.55 6.03 -19.23
C PRO A 297 -9.32 6.71 -18.63
N THR A 298 -8.35 5.92 -18.19
CA THR A 298 -7.06 6.35 -17.66
C THR A 298 -5.94 5.70 -18.44
N ARG A 299 -4.77 6.27 -18.35
CA ARG A 299 -3.62 5.82 -19.14
C ARG A 299 -2.92 4.67 -18.42
N LEU A 300 -3.31 3.45 -18.74
CA LEU A 300 -2.87 2.20 -18.11
C LEU A 300 -1.36 2.17 -17.79
N LEU A 301 -0.51 2.53 -18.76
CA LEU A 301 0.95 2.50 -18.58
C LEU A 301 1.43 3.56 -17.59
N PHE A 302 0.83 4.75 -17.64
CA PHE A 302 1.23 5.88 -16.80
C PHE A 302 0.68 5.74 -15.38
N ASP A 303 -0.48 5.11 -15.21
CA ASP A 303 -1.01 4.71 -13.90
C ASP A 303 -0.06 3.71 -13.24
N ALA A 304 0.42 2.71 -13.98
CA ALA A 304 1.42 1.76 -13.48
C ALA A 304 2.75 2.45 -13.14
N ALA A 305 3.19 3.41 -13.97
CA ALA A 305 4.40 4.17 -13.71
C ALA A 305 4.27 5.10 -12.49
N SER A 306 3.13 5.75 -12.31
CA SER A 306 2.87 6.62 -11.16
C SER A 306 2.73 5.86 -9.85
N SER A 307 2.21 4.63 -9.88
CA SER A 307 2.12 3.75 -8.72
C SER A 307 3.41 2.96 -8.43
N GLY A 308 4.43 3.02 -9.31
CA GLY A 308 5.67 2.28 -9.16
C GLY A 308 5.55 0.78 -9.45
N ASN A 309 4.56 0.36 -10.24
CA ASN A 309 4.29 -1.05 -10.53
C ASN A 309 5.20 -1.60 -11.64
N VAL A 310 6.45 -1.86 -11.29
CA VAL A 310 7.51 -2.30 -12.20
C VAL A 310 7.20 -3.64 -12.84
N GLU A 311 6.77 -4.63 -12.06
CA GLU A 311 6.50 -5.98 -12.58
C GLU A 311 5.37 -5.97 -13.61
N PHE A 312 4.33 -5.16 -13.38
CA PHE A 312 3.26 -4.95 -14.35
C PHE A 312 3.80 -4.39 -15.66
N LEU A 313 4.61 -3.33 -15.59
CA LEU A 313 5.22 -2.72 -16.78
C LEU A 313 6.13 -3.71 -17.51
N VAL A 314 6.92 -4.51 -16.78
CA VAL A 314 7.80 -5.54 -17.37
C VAL A 314 6.99 -6.59 -18.14
N ILE A 315 5.85 -7.05 -17.59
CA ILE A 315 4.98 -8.01 -18.29
C ILE A 315 4.48 -7.40 -19.62
N LEU A 316 3.99 -6.16 -19.57
CA LEU A 316 3.43 -5.49 -20.75
C LEU A 316 4.49 -5.21 -21.82
N ILE A 317 5.62 -4.63 -21.42
CA ILE A 317 6.72 -4.24 -22.33
C ILE A 317 7.38 -5.50 -22.93
N ARG A 318 7.50 -6.59 -22.18
CA ARG A 318 8.05 -7.85 -22.69
C ARG A 318 7.25 -8.41 -23.85
N ALA A 319 5.94 -8.31 -23.80
CA ALA A 319 5.05 -8.78 -24.88
C ALA A 319 4.88 -7.73 -26.01
N TYR A 320 5.04 -6.44 -25.70
CA TYR A 320 4.90 -5.35 -26.65
C TYR A 320 5.93 -4.23 -26.36
N PRO A 321 7.17 -4.34 -26.86
CA PRO A 321 8.28 -3.44 -26.53
C PRO A 321 8.04 -1.97 -26.86
N ASP A 322 7.25 -1.67 -27.89
CA ASP A 322 6.96 -0.29 -28.32
C ASP A 322 6.23 0.53 -27.24
N LEU A 323 5.66 -0.12 -26.24
CA LEU A 323 5.03 0.56 -25.10
C LEU A 323 6.02 1.42 -24.31
N LEU A 324 7.30 1.06 -24.30
CA LEU A 324 8.36 1.79 -23.60
C LEU A 324 8.47 3.24 -24.09
N TRP A 325 8.16 3.46 -25.38
CA TRP A 325 8.32 4.74 -26.06
C TRP A 325 7.03 5.56 -26.14
N LYS A 326 5.93 5.04 -25.61
CA LYS A 326 4.66 5.80 -25.60
C LYS A 326 4.80 7.03 -24.70
N VAL A 327 4.15 8.10 -25.12
CA VAL A 327 4.06 9.36 -24.38
C VAL A 327 2.60 9.68 -24.07
N ASP A 328 2.41 10.47 -23.02
CA ASP A 328 1.08 10.96 -22.66
C ASP A 328 0.69 12.20 -23.49
N GLU A 329 -0.48 12.81 -23.23
CA GLU A 329 -0.96 14.01 -23.91
C GLU A 329 -0.09 15.25 -23.64
N LYS A 330 0.72 15.20 -22.56
CA LYS A 330 1.69 16.24 -22.21
C LYS A 330 3.08 15.93 -22.77
N ASN A 331 3.21 14.94 -23.68
CA ASN A 331 4.47 14.38 -24.16
C ASN A 331 5.39 13.86 -23.04
N GLN A 332 4.83 13.42 -21.91
CA GLN A 332 5.60 12.81 -20.85
C GLN A 332 5.74 11.30 -21.12
N SER A 333 6.96 10.80 -21.10
CA SER A 333 7.24 9.36 -21.20
C SER A 333 7.07 8.68 -19.83
N LEU A 334 7.10 7.34 -19.79
CA LEU A 334 7.11 6.56 -18.56
C LEU A 334 8.20 7.03 -17.58
N PHE A 335 9.35 7.46 -18.10
CA PHE A 335 10.47 7.94 -17.30
C PHE A 335 10.22 9.31 -16.67
N HIS A 336 9.52 10.21 -17.36
CA HIS A 336 9.08 11.48 -16.77
C HIS A 336 8.14 11.23 -15.58
N ILE A 337 7.17 10.32 -15.74
CA ILE A 337 6.23 9.97 -14.67
C ILE A 337 6.94 9.26 -13.50
N ALA A 338 7.87 8.35 -13.82
CA ALA A 338 8.67 7.68 -12.80
C ALA A 338 9.53 8.67 -11.99
N ALA A 339 10.14 9.64 -12.66
CA ALA A 339 10.91 10.71 -12.02
C ALA A 339 10.04 11.57 -11.11
N LEU A 340 8.86 12.01 -11.59
CA LEU A 340 7.90 12.78 -10.80
C LEU A 340 7.49 12.07 -9.50
N ASN A 341 7.35 10.74 -9.56
CA ASN A 341 6.89 9.92 -8.43
C ASN A 341 8.03 9.21 -7.70
N ARG A 342 9.31 9.47 -8.04
CA ARG A 342 10.52 8.88 -7.43
C ARG A 342 10.61 7.36 -7.52
N HIS A 343 10.10 6.79 -8.60
CA HIS A 343 10.15 5.33 -8.84
C HIS A 343 11.39 4.95 -9.63
N GLU A 344 12.53 4.87 -8.94
CA GLU A 344 13.83 4.51 -9.48
C GLU A 344 13.82 3.15 -10.21
N SER A 345 13.12 2.18 -9.66
CA SER A 345 13.04 0.83 -10.21
C SER A 345 12.47 0.78 -11.64
N ILE A 346 11.68 1.78 -12.05
CA ILE A 346 11.17 1.88 -13.43
C ILE A 346 12.29 2.24 -14.41
N PHE A 347 13.27 3.04 -14.01
CA PHE A 347 14.45 3.31 -14.83
C PHE A 347 15.28 2.04 -15.07
N ASN A 348 15.29 1.13 -14.12
CA ASN A 348 16.02 -0.14 -14.22
C ASN A 348 15.44 -1.08 -15.29
N ILE A 349 14.19 -0.88 -15.74
CA ILE A 349 13.59 -1.64 -16.85
C ILE A 349 14.46 -1.49 -18.12
N ILE A 350 15.06 -0.33 -18.35
CA ILE A 350 15.91 -0.08 -19.52
C ILE A 350 17.16 -0.97 -19.49
N TYR A 351 17.75 -1.19 -18.31
CA TYR A 351 18.94 -2.06 -18.15
C TYR A 351 18.65 -3.53 -18.41
N GLU A 352 17.38 -3.92 -18.29
CA GLU A 352 16.94 -5.30 -18.49
C GLU A 352 16.60 -5.64 -19.94
N LEU A 353 16.53 -4.61 -20.81
CA LEU A 353 16.33 -4.77 -22.27
C LEU A 353 17.67 -5.16 -22.93
N GLY A 354 17.95 -6.46 -23.04
CA GLY A 354 19.25 -7.06 -23.37
C GLY A 354 20.04 -6.44 -24.54
N SER A 355 19.44 -6.21 -25.72
CA SER A 355 20.12 -5.63 -26.90
C SER A 355 20.41 -4.12 -26.78
N ILE A 356 19.63 -3.41 -25.96
CA ILE A 356 19.88 -1.99 -25.65
C ILE A 356 20.98 -1.89 -24.58
N LYS A 357 21.20 -2.93 -23.78
CA LYS A 357 22.26 -2.98 -22.77
C LYS A 357 23.65 -2.83 -23.38
N ASP A 358 23.91 -3.41 -24.54
CA ASP A 358 25.21 -3.30 -25.24
C ASP A 358 25.40 -1.91 -25.83
N LEU A 359 24.32 -1.28 -26.30
CA LEU A 359 24.32 0.12 -26.75
C LEU A 359 24.50 1.10 -25.57
N ILE A 360 23.94 0.76 -24.41
CA ILE A 360 23.99 1.54 -23.17
C ILE A 360 25.29 1.27 -22.39
N ALA A 361 25.87 0.06 -22.47
CA ALA A 361 27.18 -0.25 -21.86
C ALA A 361 28.31 0.62 -22.42
N ALA A 362 28.16 1.15 -23.63
CA ALA A 362 29.05 2.17 -24.19
C ALA A 362 28.91 3.55 -23.50
N TYR A 363 27.87 3.75 -22.66
CA TYR A 363 27.58 5.00 -21.97
C TYR A 363 27.57 4.83 -20.45
N LYS A 364 28.70 5.00 -19.82
CA LYS A 364 29.06 4.57 -18.45
C LYS A 364 28.67 5.51 -17.28
N GLU A 365 27.79 6.46 -17.40
CA GLU A 365 27.41 7.38 -16.30
C GLU A 365 25.90 7.45 -16.11
N ALA A 366 25.42 7.17 -14.90
CA ALA A 366 24.05 7.45 -14.39
C ALA A 366 22.88 7.53 -15.42
N VAL A 367 21.71 7.86 -14.99
CA VAL A 367 20.46 7.96 -15.80
C VAL A 367 20.64 8.75 -17.11
N LYS A 368 21.48 9.80 -17.14
CA LYS A 368 21.80 10.59 -18.34
C LYS A 368 22.41 9.77 -19.48
N LYS A 369 23.03 8.62 -19.19
CA LYS A 369 23.72 7.77 -20.16
C LYS A 369 22.89 6.55 -20.59
N ILE A 370 21.78 6.27 -19.91
CA ILE A 370 20.93 5.11 -20.18
C ILE A 370 19.83 5.45 -21.19
N VAL A 371 19.31 6.65 -21.12
CA VAL A 371 18.26 7.12 -22.01
C VAL A 371 18.89 7.59 -23.31
N PRO A 372 18.42 7.13 -24.50
CA PRO A 372 18.90 7.65 -25.78
C PRO A 372 18.89 9.18 -25.77
N HIS A 373 19.89 9.80 -26.37
CA HIS A 373 20.11 11.26 -26.33
C HIS A 373 18.89 12.06 -26.83
N SER A 374 18.12 11.47 -27.72
CA SER A 374 16.84 12.02 -28.21
C SER A 374 15.78 12.12 -27.10
N TYR A 375 15.76 11.18 -26.16
CA TYR A 375 14.77 11.14 -25.08
C TYR A 375 15.23 11.93 -23.84
N ILE A 376 16.53 12.06 -23.60
CA ILE A 376 17.06 12.99 -22.56
C ILE A 376 16.64 14.42 -22.89
N LYS A 377 16.63 14.76 -24.18
CA LYS A 377 16.25 16.09 -24.70
C LYS A 377 14.78 16.17 -25.11
N ALA A 378 14.00 15.08 -24.95
CA ALA A 378 12.57 15.11 -25.24
C ALA A 378 11.87 16.08 -24.29
N LYS A 379 11.16 17.03 -24.90
CA LYS A 379 10.43 18.08 -24.20
C LYS A 379 8.96 17.71 -24.09
N ASN A 380 8.36 17.99 -22.95
CA ASN A 380 6.92 17.90 -22.77
C ASN A 380 6.21 19.07 -23.49
N SER A 381 4.88 19.14 -23.39
CA SER A 381 4.07 20.22 -23.96
C SER A 381 4.41 21.63 -23.44
N LYS A 382 5.11 21.73 -22.30
CA LYS A 382 5.59 22.99 -21.71
C LYS A 382 7.03 23.35 -22.12
N GLY A 383 7.68 22.51 -22.92
CA GLY A 383 9.07 22.70 -23.32
C GLY A 383 10.12 22.22 -22.29
N GLU A 384 9.71 21.53 -21.22
CA GLU A 384 10.57 21.04 -20.15
C GLU A 384 11.10 19.64 -20.47
N VAL A 385 12.35 19.35 -20.13
CA VAL A 385 12.89 17.99 -20.15
C VAL A 385 12.64 17.29 -18.79
N ALA A 386 12.75 15.96 -18.77
CA ALA A 386 12.49 15.17 -17.55
C ALA A 386 13.33 15.63 -16.35
N GLN A 387 14.59 16.02 -16.58
CA GLN A 387 15.49 16.52 -15.55
C GLN A 387 15.00 17.84 -14.94
N ASP A 388 14.58 18.79 -15.77
CA ASP A 388 14.09 20.10 -15.30
C ASP A 388 12.83 19.93 -14.45
N LEU A 389 11.91 19.08 -14.92
CA LEU A 389 10.68 18.75 -14.21
C LEU A 389 10.95 18.08 -12.86
N PHE A 390 11.91 17.16 -12.82
CA PHE A 390 12.34 16.50 -11.57
C PHE A 390 12.89 17.54 -10.59
N THR A 391 13.84 18.37 -11.03
CA THR A 391 14.49 19.38 -10.19
C THR A 391 13.47 20.38 -9.64
N GLU A 392 12.54 20.84 -10.48
CA GLU A 392 11.50 21.78 -10.06
C GLU A 392 10.56 21.17 -9.01
N LYS A 393 10.04 19.98 -9.28
CA LYS A 393 9.07 19.32 -8.40
C LYS A 393 9.67 18.86 -7.06
N HIS A 394 10.98 18.63 -7.02
CA HIS A 394 11.67 18.18 -5.80
C HIS A 394 12.48 19.29 -5.10
N LYS A 395 12.31 20.54 -5.51
CA LYS A 395 13.04 21.69 -4.95
C LYS A 395 12.88 21.84 -3.44
N GLU A 396 11.66 21.68 -2.93
CA GLU A 396 11.42 21.79 -1.47
C GLU A 396 12.04 20.60 -0.72
N LEU A 397 11.93 19.39 -1.25
CA LEU A 397 12.57 18.24 -0.65
C LEU A 397 14.10 18.39 -0.58
N ARG A 398 14.71 18.98 -1.63
CA ARG A 398 16.15 19.26 -1.63
C ARG A 398 16.51 20.24 -0.51
N LYS A 399 15.71 21.30 -0.31
CA LYS A 399 15.93 22.27 0.78
C LYS A 399 15.79 21.62 2.16
N GLU A 400 14.80 20.75 2.33
CA GLU A 400 14.62 20.00 3.59
C GLU A 400 15.81 19.07 3.85
N GLY A 401 16.28 18.36 2.81
CA GLY A 401 17.46 17.51 2.88
C GLY A 401 18.74 18.29 3.20
N GLU A 402 18.92 19.46 2.58
CA GLU A 402 20.03 20.36 2.87
C GLU A 402 20.01 20.84 4.34
N LYS A 403 18.86 21.27 4.82
CA LYS A 403 18.68 21.68 6.21
C LYS A 403 19.00 20.54 7.17
N TRP A 404 18.41 19.36 6.95
CA TRP A 404 18.65 18.18 7.78
C TRP A 404 20.15 17.80 7.83
N MET A 405 20.83 17.84 6.68
CA MET A 405 22.25 17.52 6.59
C MET A 405 23.11 18.54 7.37
N LYS A 406 22.81 19.82 7.26
CA LYS A 406 23.50 20.90 8.01
C LYS A 406 23.28 20.76 9.51
N ASP A 407 22.04 20.55 9.95
CA ASP A 407 21.69 20.39 11.37
C ASP A 407 22.40 19.17 11.96
N THR A 408 22.44 18.08 11.21
CA THR A 408 23.14 16.84 11.60
C THR A 408 24.65 17.05 11.70
N ALA A 409 25.29 17.63 10.67
CA ALA A 409 26.73 17.90 10.67
C ALA A 409 27.12 18.86 11.81
N THR A 410 26.31 19.87 12.09
CA THR A 410 26.53 20.80 13.21
C THR A 410 26.46 20.08 14.56
N SER A 411 25.46 19.23 14.76
CA SER A 411 25.32 18.46 16.00
C SER A 411 26.49 17.50 16.21
N CYS A 412 26.91 16.79 15.16
CA CYS A 412 28.05 15.86 15.23
C CYS A 412 29.37 16.60 15.45
N MET A 413 29.57 17.75 14.80
CA MET A 413 30.76 18.58 14.98
C MET A 413 30.88 19.10 16.44
N LEU A 414 29.76 19.51 17.05
CA LEU A 414 29.71 19.93 18.44
C LEU A 414 30.20 18.81 19.38
N VAL A 415 29.71 17.60 19.20
CA VAL A 415 30.11 16.44 20.01
C VAL A 415 31.57 16.11 19.78
N SER A 416 32.06 16.10 18.53
CA SER A 416 33.47 15.85 18.21
C SER A 416 34.39 16.93 18.87
N THR A 417 33.95 18.19 18.91
CA THR A 417 34.69 19.26 19.55
C THR A 417 34.75 19.06 21.07
N LEU A 418 33.65 18.66 21.72
CA LEU A 418 33.63 18.35 23.15
C LEU A 418 34.58 17.18 23.48
N ILE A 419 34.59 16.13 22.67
CA ILE A 419 35.51 15.00 22.85
C ILE A 419 36.95 15.49 22.70
N ALA A 420 37.26 16.24 21.63
CA ALA A 420 38.61 16.77 21.40
C ALA A 420 39.12 17.60 22.58
N THR A 421 38.27 18.46 23.15
CA THR A 421 38.68 19.31 24.31
C THR A 421 38.95 18.51 25.58
N VAL A 422 38.12 17.49 25.87
CA VAL A 422 38.32 16.62 27.05
C VAL A 422 39.58 15.78 26.88
N VAL A 423 39.78 15.18 25.73
CA VAL A 423 40.94 14.34 25.41
C VAL A 423 42.20 15.17 25.39
N PHE A 424 42.19 16.41 24.87
CA PHE A 424 43.32 17.33 24.92
C PHE A 424 43.77 17.66 26.35
N ALA A 425 42.83 17.72 27.29
CA ALA A 425 43.13 18.01 28.70
C ALA A 425 43.66 16.77 29.47
N ALA A 426 43.36 15.55 29.01
CA ALA A 426 43.67 14.30 29.70
C ALA A 426 45.17 14.06 29.93
N PRO A 427 46.10 14.34 28.98
CA PRO A 427 47.54 14.25 29.20
C PRO A 427 48.12 15.17 30.28
N PHE A 428 47.42 16.27 30.56
CA PHE A 428 47.83 17.20 31.62
C PHE A 428 47.34 16.77 33.01
N THR A 429 46.30 15.91 33.04
CA THR A 429 45.72 15.36 34.28
C THR A 429 45.99 13.85 34.37
N VAL A 430 47.29 13.48 34.32
CA VAL A 430 47.70 12.06 34.23
C VAL A 430 47.19 11.23 35.41
N PRO A 431 46.67 10.01 35.11
CA PRO A 431 46.24 9.08 36.16
C PRO A 431 47.37 8.73 37.10
N GLY A 432 47.13 8.77 38.39
CA GLY A 432 48.12 8.48 39.43
C GLY A 432 49.02 9.67 39.85
N GLY A 433 48.89 10.83 39.16
CA GLY A 433 49.68 12.01 39.47
C GLY A 433 51.14 11.99 38.95
N ILE A 434 51.85 13.08 39.26
CA ILE A 434 53.25 13.33 38.86
C ILE A 434 54.12 13.20 40.11
N ASN A 435 55.28 12.62 40.00
CA ASN A 435 56.26 12.55 41.07
C ASN A 435 56.92 13.92 41.25
N ASP A 436 56.77 14.54 42.42
CA ASP A 436 57.24 15.89 42.72
C ASP A 436 58.75 16.08 42.60
N THR A 437 59.54 15.01 42.71
CA THR A 437 61.01 15.09 42.64
C THR A 437 61.56 14.89 41.22
N THR A 438 60.85 14.09 40.38
CA THR A 438 61.36 13.75 39.05
C THR A 438 60.57 14.41 37.92
N GLY A 439 59.40 14.96 38.21
CA GLY A 439 58.47 15.56 37.21
C GLY A 439 57.83 14.55 36.23
N PHE A 440 58.01 13.21 36.45
CA PHE A 440 57.43 12.20 35.62
C PHE A 440 56.17 11.58 36.22
N PRO A 441 55.23 11.08 35.37
CA PRO A 441 54.08 10.34 35.85
C PRO A 441 54.46 9.11 36.69
N ILE A 442 53.83 8.95 37.84
CA ILE A 442 54.11 7.81 38.77
C ILE A 442 53.90 6.47 38.09
N LEU A 443 52.92 6.36 37.19
CA LEU A 443 52.58 5.14 36.49
C LEU A 443 53.30 4.94 35.14
N LYS A 444 54.32 5.75 34.80
CA LYS A 444 55.05 5.74 33.52
C LYS A 444 55.46 4.32 33.05
N ASN A 445 55.90 3.47 33.96
CA ASN A 445 56.39 2.11 33.63
C ASN A 445 55.31 1.03 33.62
N LYS A 446 54.03 1.39 33.82
CA LYS A 446 52.93 0.46 33.78
C LYS A 446 52.34 0.34 32.35
N VAL A 447 52.07 -0.86 31.90
CA VAL A 447 51.48 -1.13 30.58
C VAL A 447 50.16 -0.36 30.38
N TRP A 448 49.34 -0.28 31.41
CA TRP A 448 48.08 0.44 31.40
C TRP A 448 48.22 1.95 31.14
N PHE A 449 49.31 2.55 31.57
CA PHE A 449 49.62 3.96 31.30
C PHE A 449 49.91 4.21 29.82
N ASN A 450 50.67 3.31 29.19
CA ASN A 450 50.93 3.40 27.76
C ASN A 450 49.64 3.16 26.92
N VAL A 451 48.79 2.25 27.37
CA VAL A 451 47.47 2.03 26.73
C VAL A 451 46.61 3.31 26.86
N PHE A 452 46.56 3.92 28.03
CA PHE A 452 45.87 5.20 28.24
C PHE A 452 46.36 6.29 27.28
N LEU A 453 47.70 6.53 27.23
CA LEU A 453 48.28 7.56 26.40
C LEU A 453 48.05 7.33 24.91
N LEU A 454 48.15 6.06 24.45
CA LEU A 454 47.86 5.71 23.07
C LEU A 454 46.41 5.90 22.72
N SER A 455 45.49 5.47 23.61
CA SER A 455 44.04 5.63 23.40
C SER A 455 43.66 7.13 23.33
N ASP A 456 44.24 7.93 24.18
CA ASP A 456 44.03 9.38 24.24
C ASP A 456 44.48 10.07 22.95
N ALA A 457 45.72 9.76 22.49
CA ALA A 457 46.23 10.30 21.22
C ALA A 457 45.35 9.88 20.03
N VAL A 458 44.91 8.64 19.98
CA VAL A 458 44.03 8.14 18.92
C VAL A 458 42.68 8.85 18.95
N ALA A 459 42.08 9.07 20.14
CA ALA A 459 40.80 9.77 20.28
C ALA A 459 40.95 11.25 19.86
N LEU A 460 42.06 11.92 20.17
CA LEU A 460 42.34 13.31 19.75
C LEU A 460 42.42 13.43 18.22
N PHE A 461 43.18 12.54 17.55
CA PHE A 461 43.30 12.55 16.10
C PHE A 461 41.98 12.24 15.43
N SER A 462 41.25 11.27 15.93
CA SER A 462 39.95 10.87 15.41
C SER A 462 38.94 12.03 15.48
N SER A 463 38.77 12.64 16.64
CA SER A 463 37.85 13.79 16.82
C SER A 463 38.24 14.99 15.97
N SER A 464 39.56 15.23 15.78
CA SER A 464 40.05 16.32 14.93
C SER A 464 39.71 16.06 13.44
N ILE A 465 39.87 14.83 12.97
CA ILE A 465 39.49 14.43 11.60
C ILE A 465 37.98 14.56 11.42
N SER A 466 37.17 14.11 12.38
CA SER A 466 35.71 14.25 12.34
C SER A 466 35.28 15.71 12.23
N ILE A 467 35.89 16.63 13.00
CA ILE A 467 35.61 18.07 12.90
C ILE A 467 35.87 18.57 11.47
N VAL A 468 37.00 18.21 10.87
CA VAL A 468 37.36 18.63 9.50
C VAL A 468 36.35 18.09 8.47
N ILE A 469 35.92 16.82 8.61
CA ILE A 469 34.94 16.20 7.71
C ILE A 469 33.58 16.93 7.83
N PHE A 470 33.08 17.16 9.04
CA PHE A 470 31.82 17.88 9.24
C PHE A 470 31.90 19.32 8.75
N LEU A 471 33.02 20.00 8.96
CA LEU A 471 33.24 21.33 8.38
C LEU A 471 33.22 21.30 6.85
N SER A 472 33.81 20.28 6.23
CA SER A 472 33.76 20.05 4.79
C SER A 472 32.31 19.83 4.29
N ILE A 473 31.48 19.14 5.06
CA ILE A 473 30.05 18.97 4.74
C ILE A 473 29.33 20.32 4.82
N LEU A 474 29.52 21.09 5.90
CA LEU A 474 28.87 22.39 6.09
C LEU A 474 29.25 23.43 5.03
N THR A 475 30.48 23.35 4.49
CA THR A 475 30.98 24.26 3.45
C THR A 475 30.78 23.76 2.02
N SER A 476 30.21 22.55 1.86
CA SER A 476 29.98 21.94 0.55
C SER A 476 28.87 22.66 -0.24
N ARG A 477 28.94 22.56 -1.58
CA ARG A 477 27.81 22.90 -2.42
C ARG A 477 26.76 21.81 -2.31
N TYR A 478 25.51 22.19 -2.06
CA TYR A 478 24.38 21.26 -2.00
C TYR A 478 23.71 21.18 -3.39
N ALA A 479 24.52 20.83 -4.42
CA ALA A 479 23.99 20.54 -5.74
C ALA A 479 23.24 19.20 -5.74
N GLU A 480 22.35 19.01 -6.70
CA GLU A 480 21.51 17.81 -6.80
C GLU A 480 22.34 16.51 -6.91
N ASP A 481 23.42 16.56 -7.71
CA ASP A 481 24.34 15.43 -7.90
C ASP A 481 25.13 15.08 -6.60
N ASP A 482 25.39 16.06 -5.75
CA ASP A 482 26.13 15.87 -4.51
C ASP A 482 25.32 15.11 -3.44
N PHE A 483 23.99 15.21 -3.46
CA PHE A 483 23.12 14.47 -2.53
C PHE A 483 23.11 12.97 -2.79
N LEU A 484 23.41 12.51 -4.02
CA LEU A 484 23.36 11.10 -4.39
C LEU A 484 24.59 10.32 -3.88
N VAL A 485 25.78 10.87 -3.96
CA VAL A 485 27.02 10.14 -3.68
C VAL A 485 27.98 10.93 -2.78
N SER A 486 28.27 12.19 -3.09
CA SER A 486 29.37 12.95 -2.48
C SER A 486 29.09 13.23 -0.99
N LEU A 487 27.94 13.78 -0.64
CA LEU A 487 27.59 14.15 0.73
C LEU A 487 27.35 12.93 1.63
N PRO A 488 26.57 11.91 1.22
CA PRO A 488 26.43 10.69 2.01
C PRO A 488 27.74 9.95 2.21
N SER A 489 28.61 9.90 1.17
CA SER A 489 29.90 9.21 1.28
C SER A 489 30.86 9.91 2.26
N ARG A 490 30.85 11.24 2.34
CA ARG A 490 31.64 11.98 3.33
C ARG A 490 31.16 11.72 4.75
N LEU A 491 29.84 11.72 4.96
CA LEU A 491 29.25 11.38 6.25
C LEU A 491 29.59 9.95 6.68
N MET A 492 29.63 9.02 5.71
CA MET A 492 29.98 7.59 5.94
C MET A 492 31.49 7.37 6.15
N LEU A 493 32.34 8.17 5.52
CA LEU A 493 33.80 8.11 5.72
C LEU A 493 34.15 8.44 7.18
N ASP A 494 33.54 9.46 7.76
CA ASP A 494 33.70 9.78 9.16
C ASP A 494 33.29 8.60 10.06
N TRP A 495 32.17 7.97 9.75
CA TRP A 495 31.69 6.80 10.46
C TRP A 495 32.60 5.58 10.31
N SER A 496 33.06 5.25 9.10
CA SER A 496 33.92 4.08 8.88
C SER A 496 35.31 4.26 9.52
N PHE A 497 35.81 5.51 9.53
CA PHE A 497 37.05 5.86 10.19
C PHE A 497 36.88 5.76 11.71
N ALA A 498 35.80 6.33 12.27
CA ALA A 498 35.46 6.21 13.67
C ALA A 498 35.27 4.75 14.11
N TRP A 499 34.64 3.89 13.28
CA TRP A 499 34.42 2.47 13.57
C TRP A 499 35.73 1.66 13.59
N ASN A 500 36.61 1.83 12.62
CA ASN A 500 37.91 1.16 12.61
C ASN A 500 38.81 1.60 13.77
N LEU A 501 38.69 2.87 14.18
CA LEU A 501 39.35 3.39 15.36
C LEU A 501 38.65 2.96 16.65
N THR A 502 37.32 2.84 16.65
CA THR A 502 36.51 2.44 17.83
C THR A 502 36.77 0.97 18.19
N LEU A 503 37.12 0.10 17.23
CA LEU A 503 37.60 -1.23 17.51
C LEU A 503 38.94 -1.21 18.27
N LEU A 504 39.79 -0.24 18.01
CA LEU A 504 41.02 0.04 18.77
C LEU A 504 40.72 0.73 20.12
N ILE A 505 39.67 1.57 20.19
CA ILE A 505 39.23 2.36 21.36
C ILE A 505 38.21 1.59 22.22
N CYS A 506 37.67 0.46 21.78
CA CYS A 506 36.83 -0.42 22.63
C CYS A 506 37.56 -0.92 23.90
N LEU A 507 38.88 -0.67 23.97
CA LEU A 507 39.66 -0.76 25.20
C LEU A 507 39.50 0.46 26.15
N ALA A 508 38.97 1.60 25.65
CA ALA A 508 38.64 2.82 26.44
C ALA A 508 37.15 3.05 26.61
N PHE A 509 36.47 2.12 27.11
CA PHE A 509 35.13 1.58 26.90
C PHE A 509 33.88 2.41 27.27
N ILE A 510 33.86 3.57 27.86
CA ILE A 510 32.63 4.16 28.43
C ILE A 510 32.08 5.34 27.64
N ILE A 511 32.91 6.15 27.07
CA ILE A 511 32.47 7.39 26.37
C ILE A 511 32.03 7.11 24.95
N SER A 512 32.68 6.15 24.28
CA SER A 512 32.39 5.78 22.90
C SER A 512 31.05 5.03 22.73
N LEU A 513 30.63 4.25 23.72
CA LEU A 513 29.37 3.49 23.69
C LEU A 513 28.14 4.41 23.76
N SER A 514 28.21 5.49 24.56
CA SER A 514 27.12 6.47 24.64
C SER A 514 26.94 7.27 23.34
N PHE A 515 28.06 7.54 22.65
CA PHE A 515 28.04 8.22 21.35
C PHE A 515 27.48 7.32 20.25
N ALA A 516 27.88 6.05 20.22
CA ALA A 516 27.36 5.07 19.27
C ALA A 516 25.84 4.85 19.44
N LEU A 517 25.34 4.79 20.68
CA LEU A 517 23.91 4.60 20.97
C LEU A 517 23.05 5.80 20.54
N LEU A 518 23.56 7.03 20.68
CA LEU A 518 22.87 8.25 20.22
C LEU A 518 22.77 8.31 18.68
N HIS A 519 23.74 7.76 17.98
CA HIS A 519 23.84 7.85 16.51
C HIS A 519 23.35 6.59 15.75
N VAL A 520 22.95 5.51 16.43
CA VAL A 520 22.43 4.28 15.79
C VAL A 520 21.27 4.55 14.84
N LYS A 521 20.35 5.45 15.21
CA LYS A 521 19.21 5.80 14.36
C LYS A 521 19.67 6.57 13.11
N LEU A 522 20.58 7.51 13.29
CA LEU A 522 21.16 8.30 12.20
C LEU A 522 21.97 7.43 11.23
N TRP A 523 22.71 6.47 11.76
CA TRP A 523 23.49 5.52 10.99
C TRP A 523 22.61 4.59 10.15
N PHE A 524 21.51 4.11 10.74
CA PHE A 524 20.56 3.25 10.03
C PHE A 524 19.89 3.99 8.86
N ASP A 525 19.51 5.25 9.06
CA ASP A 525 18.91 6.08 8.02
C ASP A 525 19.91 6.44 6.91
N THR A 526 21.18 6.67 7.26
CA THR A 526 22.25 7.01 6.29
C THR A 526 22.75 5.76 5.57
N LEU A 527 22.88 4.61 6.23
CA LEU A 527 23.16 3.30 5.60
C LEU A 527 22.03 2.92 4.65
N ARG A 528 20.80 3.12 5.05
CA ARG A 528 19.63 2.87 4.20
C ARG A 528 19.68 3.75 2.95
N SER A 529 20.08 5.01 3.07
CA SER A 529 20.21 5.93 1.94
C SER A 529 21.41 5.61 1.04
N ALA A 530 22.59 5.34 1.59
CA ALA A 530 23.84 5.21 0.81
C ALA A 530 24.12 3.77 0.34
N TYR A 531 23.81 2.74 1.15
CA TYR A 531 24.07 1.34 0.78
C TYR A 531 22.91 0.71 0.01
N TRP A 532 21.66 1.09 0.35
CA TRP A 532 20.53 0.61 -0.43
C TRP A 532 20.49 1.25 -1.81
N SER A 533 20.89 2.52 -1.98
CA SER A 533 21.05 3.09 -3.32
C SER A 533 22.10 2.32 -4.14
N LYS A 534 23.21 1.93 -3.55
CA LYS A 534 24.29 1.16 -4.22
C LYS A 534 23.89 -0.29 -4.50
N TYR A 535 23.09 -0.94 -3.64
CA TYR A 535 22.56 -2.30 -3.88
C TYR A 535 21.32 -2.31 -4.77
N LEU A 536 20.54 -1.25 -4.79
CA LEU A 536 19.45 -1.06 -5.74
C LEU A 536 19.97 -0.85 -7.17
N PHE A 537 21.17 -0.24 -7.33
CA PHE A 537 21.84 -0.06 -8.62
C PHE A 537 22.70 -1.26 -9.05
N GLN A 538 22.95 -2.26 -8.19
CA GLN A 538 23.47 -3.53 -8.64
C GLN A 538 22.34 -4.35 -9.25
N SER A 539 22.20 -4.20 -10.58
CA SER A 539 21.33 -4.97 -11.44
C SER A 539 21.46 -6.46 -11.11
N ARG A 540 20.47 -7.01 -10.41
CA ARG A 540 20.15 -8.43 -10.54
C ARG A 540 19.65 -8.58 -11.97
N SER A 541 20.49 -9.06 -12.87
CA SER A 541 20.18 -9.21 -14.29
C SER A 541 18.87 -10.02 -14.46
N ARG A 542 17.79 -9.32 -14.73
CA ARG A 542 16.54 -9.91 -15.14
C ARG A 542 16.58 -9.91 -16.67
N ARG A 543 16.77 -11.07 -17.28
CA ARG A 543 16.73 -11.19 -18.73
C ARG A 543 15.29 -10.97 -19.18
N LEU A 544 15.04 -9.89 -19.91
CA LEU A 544 13.75 -9.60 -20.53
C LEU A 544 13.44 -10.52 -21.72
N TYR A 545 14.47 -11.18 -22.28
CA TYR A 545 14.34 -12.12 -23.39
C TYR A 545 14.97 -13.47 -23.02
N LEU A 546 14.14 -14.45 -22.75
CA LEU A 546 14.28 -15.89 -22.96
C LEU A 546 12.93 -16.43 -23.36
#